data_2a212b31873bd4d6c159366c838b8785
#
_entry.id   2a212b31873bd4d6c159366c838b8785
#
_cell.length_a   1.000
_cell.length_b   1.000
_cell.length_c   1.000
_cell.angle_alpha   90.00
_cell.angle_beta   90.00
_cell.angle_gamma   90.00
#
_symmetry.space_group_name_H-M   'P 1'
#
loop_
_entity.id
_entity.type
_entity.pdbx_description
1 polymer ?
#
loop_
_entity_poly.entity_id
_entity_poly.type
_entity_poly.pdbx_seq_one_letter_code
_entity_poly.pdbx_strand_id
1 'polypeptide(L)'
;MKTLIVLIGPTGVGKTELSLRLAEHFRTCIVSADSRQLYADLKIGTAAPTPEQLQRVRHYFVGTLQLTDYYSAAQYETEVLQLLEKLYTEHEVVLLAGGSMMYVDAVCKGIDDIPTVDADTRRMMLHKYETEGLENLCTELKLLDPEYYKTVDLKNHKRVI
;
A
#
# COMPACT_ATOMS: atom_id res chain seq x y z
N MET A 1 -5.68 4.57 26.26
CA MET A 1 -4.44 4.24 25.47
C MET A 1 -4.88 4.02 24.03
N LYS A 2 -4.30 4.72 23.06
CA LYS A 2 -4.64 4.54 21.64
C LYS A 2 -3.96 3.26 21.11
N THR A 3 -4.72 2.39 20.46
CA THR A 3 -4.24 1.08 20.02
C THR A 3 -4.62 0.81 18.57
N LEU A 4 -3.63 0.48 17.73
CA LEU A 4 -3.85 -0.04 16.38
C LEU A 4 -3.74 -1.57 16.41
N ILE A 5 -4.84 -2.26 16.12
CA ILE A 5 -4.80 -3.72 15.94
C ILE A 5 -4.55 -4.00 14.46
N VAL A 6 -3.50 -4.74 14.17
CA VAL A 6 -3.10 -5.09 12.79
C VAL A 6 -3.44 -6.54 12.52
N LEU A 7 -4.38 -6.77 11.59
CA LEU A 7 -4.84 -8.10 11.17
C LEU A 7 -4.30 -8.42 9.77
N ILE A 8 -3.31 -9.28 9.71
CA ILE A 8 -2.63 -9.68 8.47
C ILE A 8 -2.80 -11.17 8.17
N GLY A 9 -2.64 -11.53 6.91
CA GLY A 9 -2.65 -12.93 6.48
C GLY A 9 -2.98 -13.07 4.99
N PRO A 10 -2.79 -14.25 4.40
CA PRO A 10 -3.09 -14.49 2.99
C PRO A 10 -4.59 -14.39 2.68
N THR A 11 -4.91 -14.25 1.39
CA THR A 11 -6.31 -14.26 0.93
C THR A 11 -6.96 -15.62 1.23
N GLY A 12 -8.24 -15.62 1.60
CA GLY A 12 -9.01 -16.85 1.84
C GLY A 12 -8.96 -17.42 3.26
N VAL A 13 -8.17 -16.87 4.19
CA VAL A 13 -8.04 -17.38 5.58
C VAL A 13 -9.12 -16.87 6.54
N GLY A 14 -10.10 -16.12 6.05
CA GLY A 14 -11.19 -15.62 6.92
C GLY A 14 -10.95 -14.28 7.58
N LYS A 15 -9.92 -13.50 7.14
CA LYS A 15 -9.64 -12.17 7.71
C LYS A 15 -10.85 -11.24 7.73
N THR A 16 -11.61 -11.22 6.65
CA THR A 16 -12.75 -10.31 6.49
C THR A 16 -13.78 -10.50 7.60
N GLU A 17 -14.21 -11.74 7.86
CA GLU A 17 -15.19 -11.98 8.92
C GLU A 17 -14.60 -11.72 10.31
N LEU A 18 -13.33 -12.08 10.53
CA LEU A 18 -12.66 -11.78 11.79
C LEU A 18 -12.53 -10.27 12.02
N SER A 19 -12.16 -9.49 10.99
CA SER A 19 -12.06 -8.03 11.11
C SER A 19 -13.40 -7.38 11.42
N LEU A 20 -14.49 -7.85 10.81
CA LEU A 20 -15.83 -7.36 11.11
C LEU A 20 -16.22 -7.63 12.57
N ARG A 21 -16.04 -8.86 13.06
CA ARG A 21 -16.32 -9.23 14.44
C ARG A 21 -15.49 -8.44 15.45
N LEU A 22 -14.22 -8.21 15.16
CA LEU A 22 -13.36 -7.38 16.00
C LEU A 22 -13.81 -5.91 16.00
N ALA A 23 -14.15 -5.37 14.82
CA ALA A 23 -14.62 -3.99 14.70
C ALA A 23 -15.97 -3.79 15.43
N GLU A 24 -16.89 -4.73 15.33
CA GLU A 24 -18.15 -4.71 16.07
C GLU A 24 -17.91 -4.80 17.59
N HIS A 25 -17.00 -5.70 18.02
CA HIS A 25 -16.65 -5.87 19.43
C HIS A 25 -16.07 -4.59 20.05
N PHE A 26 -15.12 -3.95 19.34
CA PHE A 26 -14.49 -2.71 19.81
C PHE A 26 -15.27 -1.46 19.43
N ARG A 27 -16.41 -1.59 18.74
CA ARG A 27 -17.23 -0.47 18.23
C ARG A 27 -16.40 0.52 17.45
N THR A 28 -15.64 0.05 16.51
CA THR A 28 -14.69 0.82 15.72
C THR A 28 -14.85 0.55 14.22
N CYS A 29 -13.96 1.14 13.43
CA CYS A 29 -13.92 1.01 11.98
C CYS A 29 -12.73 0.13 11.53
N ILE A 30 -12.71 -0.20 10.24
CA ILE A 30 -11.66 -0.93 9.59
C ILE A 30 -10.95 -0.01 8.58
N VAL A 31 -9.62 0.05 8.66
CA VAL A 31 -8.75 0.65 7.66
C VAL A 31 -8.20 -0.50 6.80
N SER A 32 -8.52 -0.53 5.51
CA SER A 32 -8.04 -1.59 4.61
C SER A 32 -6.59 -1.36 4.22
N ALA A 33 -5.74 -2.37 4.45
CA ALA A 33 -4.35 -2.42 3.97
C ALA A 33 -4.22 -3.43 2.81
N ASP A 34 -5.09 -3.31 1.81
CA ASP A 34 -5.06 -4.10 0.59
C ASP A 34 -4.95 -3.18 -0.62
N SER A 35 -3.80 -3.23 -1.31
CA SER A 35 -3.49 -2.33 -2.43
C SER A 35 -4.44 -2.46 -3.63
N ARG A 36 -5.16 -3.57 -3.75
CA ARG A 36 -6.11 -3.80 -4.85
C ARG A 36 -7.52 -3.39 -4.49
N GLN A 37 -7.91 -3.50 -3.22
CA GLN A 37 -9.24 -3.09 -2.75
C GLN A 37 -9.44 -1.57 -2.78
N LEU A 38 -8.37 -0.78 -2.89
CA LEU A 38 -8.44 0.66 -3.10
C LEU A 38 -9.21 1.03 -4.38
N TYR A 39 -9.10 0.22 -5.44
CA TYR A 39 -9.67 0.53 -6.75
C TYR A 39 -11.12 0.08 -6.85
N ALA A 40 -12.02 1.02 -7.17
CA ALA A 40 -13.47 0.79 -7.24
C ALA A 40 -13.87 -0.29 -8.24
N ASP A 41 -13.12 -0.42 -9.34
CA ASP A 41 -13.42 -1.34 -10.43
C ASP A 41 -12.89 -2.76 -10.21
N LEU A 42 -12.01 -2.97 -9.22
CA LEU A 42 -11.40 -4.27 -8.94
C LEU A 42 -12.16 -5.06 -7.86
N LYS A 43 -13.47 -5.16 -7.95
CA LYS A 43 -14.28 -5.85 -6.94
C LYS A 43 -14.15 -7.37 -6.99
N ILE A 44 -14.02 -7.93 -8.19
CA ILE A 44 -13.90 -9.37 -8.41
C ILE A 44 -12.44 -9.79 -8.34
N GLY A 45 -12.13 -10.86 -7.61
CA GLY A 45 -10.76 -11.38 -7.47
C GLY A 45 -9.90 -10.69 -6.41
N THR A 46 -10.37 -9.59 -5.81
CA THR A 46 -9.67 -8.89 -4.71
C THR A 46 -10.24 -9.22 -3.34
N ALA A 47 -11.29 -10.03 -3.29
CA ALA A 47 -12.07 -10.29 -2.07
C ALA A 47 -12.49 -8.98 -1.36
N ALA A 48 -12.87 -7.96 -2.14
CA ALA A 48 -13.38 -6.70 -1.61
C ALA A 48 -14.62 -6.94 -0.74
N PRO A 49 -14.84 -6.16 0.32
CA PRO A 49 -16.01 -6.28 1.18
C PRO A 49 -17.30 -6.14 0.38
N THR A 50 -18.30 -6.98 0.69
CA THR A 50 -19.63 -6.90 0.08
C THR A 50 -20.39 -5.66 0.59
N PRO A 51 -21.46 -5.22 -0.11
CA PRO A 51 -22.29 -4.13 0.37
C PRO A 51 -22.84 -4.37 1.79
N GLU A 52 -23.21 -5.60 2.11
CA GLU A 52 -23.71 -5.98 3.44
C GLU A 52 -22.61 -5.83 4.50
N GLN A 53 -21.37 -6.21 4.18
CA GLN A 53 -20.23 -6.08 5.07
C GLN A 53 -19.87 -4.59 5.30
N LEU A 54 -19.95 -3.78 4.25
CA LEU A 54 -19.74 -2.33 4.34
C LEU A 54 -20.83 -1.61 5.16
N GLN A 55 -22.05 -2.15 5.19
CA GLN A 55 -23.14 -1.64 6.04
C GLN A 55 -22.95 -2.03 7.51
N ARG A 56 -22.36 -3.18 7.80
CA ARG A 56 -22.11 -3.64 9.18
C ARG A 56 -21.07 -2.78 9.89
N VAL A 57 -19.99 -2.48 9.20
CA VAL A 57 -18.84 -1.75 9.76
C VAL A 57 -18.33 -0.76 8.73
N ARG A 58 -17.97 0.44 9.17
CA ARG A 58 -17.34 1.43 8.29
C ARG A 58 -15.94 0.99 7.89
N HIS A 59 -15.70 0.99 6.58
CA HIS A 59 -14.38 0.72 6.00
C HIS A 59 -13.81 1.99 5.38
N TYR A 60 -12.50 2.14 5.50
CA TYR A 60 -11.70 3.17 4.83
C TYR A 60 -10.74 2.51 3.85
N PHE A 61 -10.37 3.20 2.80
CA PHE A 61 -9.48 2.73 1.74
C PHE A 61 -10.03 1.51 0.98
N VAL A 62 -11.33 1.51 0.73
CA VAL A 62 -12.01 0.51 -0.11
C VAL A 62 -12.76 1.23 -1.21
N GLY A 63 -12.41 0.98 -2.49
CA GLY A 63 -13.08 1.56 -3.66
C GLY A 63 -12.97 3.09 -3.74
N THR A 64 -11.87 3.66 -3.30
CA THR A 64 -11.66 5.12 -3.25
C THR A 64 -10.91 5.67 -4.47
N LEU A 65 -10.29 4.80 -5.28
CA LEU A 65 -9.47 5.15 -6.44
C LEU A 65 -10.05 4.60 -7.75
N GLN A 66 -9.71 5.24 -8.85
CA GLN A 66 -9.93 4.74 -10.20
C GLN A 66 -8.69 3.99 -10.70
N LEU A 67 -8.84 3.12 -11.71
CA LEU A 67 -7.71 2.34 -12.25
C LEU A 67 -6.59 3.20 -12.87
N THR A 68 -6.91 4.41 -13.26
CA THR A 68 -5.96 5.39 -13.80
C THR A 68 -5.17 6.13 -12.74
N ASP A 69 -5.59 6.05 -11.48
CA ASP A 69 -4.94 6.78 -10.39
C ASP A 69 -3.63 6.10 -10.00
N TYR A 70 -2.59 6.90 -9.92
CA TYR A 70 -1.33 6.46 -9.32
C TYR A 70 -1.42 6.59 -7.81
N TYR A 71 -1.08 5.52 -7.10
CA TYR A 71 -1.11 5.51 -5.64
C TYR A 71 0.05 4.69 -5.08
N SER A 72 0.86 5.32 -4.26
CA SER A 72 2.06 4.72 -3.67
C SER A 72 1.85 4.32 -2.21
N ALA A 73 2.76 3.47 -1.69
CA ALA A 73 2.75 3.11 -0.28
C ALA A 73 3.05 4.32 0.64
N ALA A 74 3.85 5.29 0.18
CA ALA A 74 4.12 6.52 0.91
C ALA A 74 2.87 7.43 1.01
N GLN A 75 2.09 7.53 -0.09
CA GLN A 75 0.80 8.23 -0.04
C GLN A 75 -0.17 7.53 0.93
N TYR A 76 -0.24 6.20 0.86
CA TYR A 76 -1.07 5.41 1.78
C TYR A 76 -0.67 5.65 3.24
N GLU A 77 0.61 5.60 3.57
CA GLU A 77 1.13 5.91 4.91
C GLU A 77 0.65 7.28 5.39
N THR A 78 0.93 8.32 4.60
CA THR A 78 0.58 9.69 4.95
C THR A 78 -0.92 9.84 5.22
N GLU A 79 -1.76 9.32 4.33
CA GLU A 79 -3.22 9.43 4.45
C GLU A 79 -3.76 8.60 5.62
N VAL A 80 -3.22 7.39 5.85
CA VAL A 80 -3.63 6.55 6.98
C VAL A 80 -3.23 7.17 8.31
N LEU A 81 -2.02 7.70 8.45
CA LEU A 81 -1.60 8.37 9.68
C LEU A 81 -2.49 9.58 10.00
N GLN A 82 -2.80 10.41 9.02
CA GLN A 82 -3.74 11.52 9.18
C GLN A 82 -5.16 11.05 9.55
N LEU A 83 -5.61 9.95 8.96
CA LEU A 83 -6.90 9.34 9.30
C LEU A 83 -6.89 8.79 10.73
N LEU A 84 -5.83 8.10 11.14
CA LEU A 84 -5.70 7.55 12.50
C LEU A 84 -5.76 8.64 13.57
N GLU A 85 -5.13 9.79 13.34
CA GLU A 85 -5.23 10.95 14.26
C GLU A 85 -6.69 11.37 14.47
N LYS A 86 -7.48 11.42 13.40
CA LYS A 86 -8.91 11.75 13.47
C LYS A 86 -9.71 10.64 14.15
N LEU A 87 -9.51 9.39 13.78
CA LEU A 87 -10.24 8.26 14.34
C LEU A 87 -9.98 8.09 15.84
N TYR A 88 -8.78 8.38 16.28
CA TYR A 88 -8.44 8.32 17.70
C TYR A 88 -9.05 9.43 18.55
N THR A 89 -9.75 10.38 17.97
CA THR A 89 -10.61 11.31 18.75
C THR A 89 -11.88 10.65 19.23
N GLU A 90 -12.37 9.63 18.48
CA GLU A 90 -13.65 8.96 18.74
C GLU A 90 -13.47 7.50 19.21
N HIS A 91 -12.35 6.85 18.84
CA HIS A 91 -12.07 5.46 19.12
C HIS A 91 -10.78 5.28 19.92
N GLU A 92 -10.78 4.39 20.90
CA GLU A 92 -9.53 3.96 21.57
C GLU A 92 -8.78 2.90 20.78
N VAL A 93 -9.52 2.11 20.00
CA VAL A 93 -8.98 1.04 19.17
C VAL A 93 -9.36 1.29 17.71
N VAL A 94 -8.43 1.12 16.78
CA VAL A 94 -8.67 1.09 15.33
C VAL A 94 -8.10 -0.19 14.76
N LEU A 95 -8.77 -0.76 13.74
CA LEU A 95 -8.29 -1.96 13.04
C LEU A 95 -7.66 -1.58 11.70
N LEU A 96 -6.45 -2.09 11.46
CA LEU A 96 -5.79 -2.11 10.17
C LEU A 96 -5.82 -3.56 9.66
N ALA A 97 -6.54 -3.83 8.57
CA ALA A 97 -6.73 -5.19 8.08
C ALA A 97 -6.39 -5.32 6.60
N GLY A 98 -5.54 -6.27 6.23
CA GLY A 98 -5.21 -6.50 4.83
C GLY A 98 -4.15 -7.55 4.56
N GLY A 99 -3.75 -7.65 3.28
CA GLY A 99 -2.74 -8.59 2.79
C GLY A 99 -1.54 -7.92 2.13
N SER A 100 -1.54 -6.60 1.97
CA SER A 100 -0.44 -5.86 1.34
C SER A 100 0.59 -5.46 2.39
N MET A 101 1.59 -6.34 2.58
CA MET A 101 2.61 -6.14 3.64
C MET A 101 3.34 -4.80 3.52
N MET A 102 3.61 -4.34 2.29
CA MET A 102 4.24 -3.03 2.07
C MET A 102 3.41 -1.88 2.67
N TYR A 103 2.08 -1.95 2.58
CA TYR A 103 1.18 -0.96 3.18
C TYR A 103 1.15 -1.05 4.70
N VAL A 104 1.14 -2.27 5.22
CA VAL A 104 1.21 -2.50 6.67
C VAL A 104 2.53 -2.01 7.24
N ASP A 105 3.64 -2.35 6.60
CA ASP A 105 4.97 -1.92 7.03
C ASP A 105 5.12 -0.39 6.93
N ALA A 106 4.57 0.24 5.89
CA ALA A 106 4.53 1.69 5.75
C ALA A 106 3.89 2.37 6.98
N VAL A 107 2.71 1.91 7.37
CA VAL A 107 1.99 2.50 8.51
C VAL A 107 2.66 2.17 9.86
N CYS A 108 3.23 0.97 10.02
CA CYS A 108 3.74 0.50 11.31
C CYS A 108 5.20 0.88 11.57
N LYS A 109 6.01 0.99 10.52
CA LYS A 109 7.47 1.20 10.59
C LYS A 109 7.92 2.51 9.94
N GLY A 110 7.06 3.08 9.09
CA GLY A 110 7.40 4.15 8.19
C GLY A 110 8.08 3.65 6.90
N ILE A 111 8.06 4.49 5.90
CA ILE A 111 8.83 4.32 4.66
C ILE A 111 9.87 5.43 4.61
N ASP A 112 11.06 5.11 4.10
CA ASP A 112 12.08 6.12 3.83
C ASP A 112 11.50 7.23 2.94
N ASP A 113 11.83 8.48 3.27
CA ASP A 113 11.42 9.65 2.49
C ASP A 113 12.20 9.68 1.17
N ILE A 114 11.76 8.83 0.24
CA ILE A 114 12.31 8.77 -1.11
C ILE A 114 11.64 9.88 -1.93
N PRO A 115 12.41 10.82 -2.49
CA PRO A 115 11.87 11.88 -3.33
C PRO A 115 10.97 11.31 -4.44
N THR A 116 9.80 11.91 -4.61
CA THR A 116 8.90 11.53 -5.71
C THR A 116 9.56 11.87 -7.03
N VAL A 117 9.85 10.86 -7.83
CA VAL A 117 10.39 11.05 -9.19
C VAL A 117 9.26 11.56 -10.07
N ASP A 118 9.50 12.68 -10.77
CA ASP A 118 8.52 13.23 -11.70
C ASP A 118 8.28 12.31 -12.91
N ALA A 119 7.09 12.47 -13.53
CA ALA A 119 6.66 11.60 -14.61
C ALA A 119 7.54 11.69 -15.87
N ASP A 120 8.24 12.83 -16.08
CA ASP A 120 9.09 13.03 -17.23
C ASP A 120 10.41 12.28 -17.04
N THR A 121 11.02 12.40 -15.88
CA THR A 121 12.21 11.63 -15.51
C THR A 121 11.94 10.12 -15.62
N ARG A 122 10.80 9.66 -15.13
CA ARG A 122 10.42 8.25 -15.25
C ARG A 122 10.25 7.81 -16.70
N ARG A 123 9.61 8.62 -17.55
CA ARG A 123 9.46 8.33 -18.99
C ARG A 123 10.82 8.30 -19.69
N MET A 124 11.70 9.23 -19.38
CA MET A 124 13.06 9.29 -19.93
C MET A 124 13.84 8.02 -19.59
N MET A 125 13.79 7.56 -18.35
CA MET A 125 14.49 6.33 -17.92
C MET A 125 13.92 5.07 -18.57
N LEU A 126 12.58 4.99 -18.72
CA LEU A 126 11.92 3.89 -19.45
C LEU A 126 12.32 3.88 -20.93
N HIS A 127 12.32 5.05 -21.58
CA HIS A 127 12.79 5.17 -22.99
C HIS A 127 14.25 4.76 -23.12
N LYS A 128 15.10 5.17 -22.19
CA LYS A 128 16.50 4.76 -22.15
C LYS A 128 16.66 3.25 -22.00
N TYR A 129 15.86 2.63 -21.14
CA TYR A 129 15.81 1.16 -21.01
C TYR A 129 15.43 0.48 -22.34
N GLU A 130 14.43 1.01 -23.04
CA GLU A 130 13.96 0.46 -24.33
C GLU A 130 15.00 0.62 -25.47
N THR A 131 15.78 1.70 -25.46
CA THR A 131 16.74 2.03 -26.53
C THR A 131 18.13 1.49 -26.27
N GLU A 132 18.59 1.51 -25.02
CA GLU A 132 19.98 1.18 -24.66
C GLU A 132 20.12 -0.15 -23.91
N GLY A 133 19.00 -0.68 -23.40
CA GLY A 133 18.95 -1.94 -22.68
C GLY A 133 19.33 -1.86 -21.20
N LEU A 134 19.11 -2.98 -20.50
CA LEU A 134 19.31 -3.06 -19.04
C LEU A 134 20.80 -2.97 -18.63
N GLU A 135 21.70 -3.49 -19.45
CA GLU A 135 23.15 -3.51 -19.14
C GLU A 135 23.74 -2.11 -19.04
N ASN A 136 23.31 -1.19 -19.90
CA ASN A 136 23.75 0.21 -19.84
C ASN A 136 23.24 0.89 -18.59
N LEU A 137 21.98 0.67 -18.22
CA LEU A 137 21.40 1.20 -16.98
C LEU A 137 22.11 0.64 -15.73
N CYS A 138 22.45 -0.65 -15.74
CA CYS A 138 23.23 -1.24 -14.65
C CYS A 138 24.63 -0.62 -14.53
N THR A 139 25.24 -0.28 -15.67
CA THR A 139 26.56 0.39 -15.68
C THR A 139 26.45 1.79 -15.09
N GLU A 140 25.43 2.54 -15.45
CA GLU A 140 25.18 3.87 -14.86
C GLU A 140 24.88 3.79 -13.37
N LEU A 141 23.99 2.87 -12.98
CA LEU A 141 23.69 2.65 -11.56
C LEU A 141 24.96 2.35 -10.75
N LYS A 142 25.84 1.53 -11.30
CA LYS A 142 27.13 1.24 -10.66
C LYS A 142 28.01 2.48 -10.45
N LEU A 143 27.92 3.46 -11.34
CA LEU A 143 28.66 4.72 -11.23
C LEU A 143 27.99 5.70 -10.26
N LEU A 144 26.65 5.76 -10.28
CA LEU A 144 25.88 6.71 -9.48
C LEU A 144 25.70 6.24 -8.03
N ASP A 145 25.40 4.96 -7.84
CA ASP A 145 25.21 4.35 -6.52
C ASP A 145 25.84 2.95 -6.45
N PRO A 146 27.16 2.88 -6.21
CA PRO A 146 27.88 1.61 -6.11
C PRO A 146 27.41 0.71 -4.96
N GLU A 147 26.86 1.28 -3.90
CA GLU A 147 26.38 0.49 -2.73
C GLU A 147 25.04 -0.17 -3.05
N TYR A 148 24.10 0.55 -3.61
CA TYR A 148 22.83 -0.02 -4.05
C TYR A 148 23.04 -1.05 -5.16
N TYR A 149 23.95 -0.79 -6.10
CA TYR A 149 24.32 -1.73 -7.17
C TYR A 149 24.74 -3.12 -6.65
N LYS A 150 25.40 -3.21 -5.49
CA LYS A 150 25.81 -4.49 -4.89
C LYS A 150 24.67 -5.33 -4.35
N THR A 151 23.54 -4.70 -4.02
CA THR A 151 22.42 -5.32 -3.30
C THR A 151 21.17 -5.51 -4.16
N VAL A 152 21.03 -4.70 -5.22
CA VAL A 152 19.84 -4.71 -6.09
C VAL A 152 19.83 -5.93 -7.01
N ASP A 153 18.62 -6.43 -7.30
CA ASP A 153 18.42 -7.44 -8.34
C ASP A 153 18.60 -6.80 -9.73
N LEU A 154 19.79 -6.93 -10.29
CA LEU A 154 20.18 -6.38 -11.59
C LEU A 154 19.42 -6.95 -12.79
N LYS A 155 18.67 -8.05 -12.62
CA LYS A 155 17.80 -8.61 -13.65
C LYS A 155 16.42 -7.97 -13.67
N ASN A 156 16.07 -7.24 -12.63
CA ASN A 156 14.78 -6.58 -12.50
C ASN A 156 14.90 -5.10 -12.89
N HIS A 157 14.56 -4.77 -14.15
CA HIS A 157 14.61 -3.39 -14.66
C HIS A 157 13.83 -2.39 -13.80
N LYS A 158 12.73 -2.82 -13.16
CA LYS A 158 11.93 -1.94 -12.28
C LYS A 158 12.65 -1.53 -10.99
N ARG A 159 13.71 -2.23 -10.64
CA ARG A 159 14.55 -1.91 -9.47
C ARG A 159 15.83 -1.20 -9.85
N VAL A 160 16.21 -1.27 -11.12
CA VAL A 160 17.41 -0.58 -11.66
C VAL A 160 17.06 0.83 -12.11
N ILE A 161 15.83 1.05 -12.61
CA ILE A 161 15.25 2.35 -12.96
C ILE A 161 14.70 3.03 -11.71
#